data_c561fd0d4e18b2f8b824bfbb0de9a43c
#
_entry.id   c561fd0d4e18b2f8b824bfbb0de9a43c
#
_cell.length_a   1.000
_cell.length_b   1.000
_cell.length_c   1.000
_cell.angle_alpha   90.00
_cell.angle_beta   90.00
_cell.angle_gamma   90.00
#
_symmetry.space_group_name_H-M   'P 1'
#
loop_
_entity.id
_entity.type
_entity.pdbx_description
1 polymer ?
#
loop_
_entity_poly.entity_id
_entity_poly.type
_entity_poly.pdbx_seq_one_letter_code
_entity_poly.pdbx_strand_id
1 'polypeptide(L)'
;MQKSVMLTEEGLRKLEEELEFLKGEKRKEIAEKIKVARSFGDLSENSEYDDAKNEQAILEARIATIEADLKNAVIIDESEINNEHVHVGSSVRLENLKSGTIASYRIVGSNEANPMEGKISDESPIGKGLLGFKQGDVVEIEITVGTVSFKILEISK
;
A
#
# COMPACT_ATOMS: atom_id res chain seq x y z
N MET A 1 -9.17 17.04 7.58
CA MET A 1 -9.27 16.75 6.12
C MET A 1 -8.78 15.34 5.84
N GLN A 2 -9.63 14.53 5.22
CA GLN A 2 -9.21 13.18 4.85
C GLN A 2 -8.39 13.25 3.56
N LYS A 3 -7.27 12.55 3.56
CA LYS A 3 -6.37 12.52 2.41
C LYS A 3 -6.92 11.59 1.33
N SER A 4 -6.87 12.02 0.07
CA SER A 4 -7.23 11.17 -1.06
C SER A 4 -6.24 10.02 -1.19
N VAL A 5 -6.75 8.83 -1.49
CA VAL A 5 -5.94 7.62 -1.70
C VAL A 5 -5.93 7.35 -3.21
N MET A 6 -4.74 7.38 -3.81
CA MET A 6 -4.60 7.09 -5.24
C MET A 6 -4.45 5.58 -5.45
N LEU A 7 -5.30 5.00 -6.27
CA LEU A 7 -5.33 3.57 -6.54
C LEU A 7 -5.39 3.29 -8.04
N THR A 8 -4.74 2.21 -8.46
CA THR A 8 -4.96 1.63 -9.76
C THR A 8 -6.25 0.81 -9.72
N GLU A 9 -6.80 0.44 -10.88
CA GLU A 9 -7.98 -0.43 -10.92
C GLU A 9 -7.71 -1.78 -10.24
N GLU A 10 -6.51 -2.33 -10.42
CA GLU A 10 -6.10 -3.58 -9.77
C GLU A 10 -6.05 -3.42 -8.25
N GLY A 11 -5.48 -2.32 -7.75
CA GLY A 11 -5.41 -2.04 -6.32
C GLY A 11 -6.79 -1.87 -5.70
N LEU A 12 -7.69 -1.18 -6.41
CA LEU A 12 -9.08 -1.03 -5.98
C LEU A 12 -9.75 -2.40 -5.85
N ARG A 13 -9.60 -3.26 -6.86
CA ARG A 13 -10.18 -4.60 -6.85
C ARG A 13 -9.65 -5.43 -5.69
N LYS A 14 -8.34 -5.38 -5.44
CA LYS A 14 -7.73 -6.10 -4.32
C LYS A 14 -8.26 -5.65 -2.97
N LEU A 15 -8.45 -4.35 -2.78
CA LEU A 15 -9.02 -3.82 -1.54
C LEU A 15 -10.48 -4.24 -1.36
N GLU A 16 -11.26 -4.21 -2.44
CA GLU A 16 -12.66 -4.65 -2.39
C GLU A 16 -12.76 -6.14 -2.05
N GLU A 17 -11.90 -6.98 -2.64
CA GLU A 17 -11.87 -8.41 -2.35
C GLU A 17 -11.44 -8.68 -0.91
N GLU A 18 -10.43 -7.96 -0.41
CA GLU A 18 -10.00 -8.07 0.98
C GLU A 18 -11.14 -7.68 1.92
N LEU A 19 -11.81 -6.57 1.64
CA LEU A 19 -12.93 -6.09 2.46
C LEU A 19 -14.04 -7.11 2.52
N GLU A 20 -14.41 -7.70 1.39
CA GLU A 20 -15.44 -8.73 1.31
C GLU A 20 -15.08 -9.95 2.16
N PHE A 21 -13.84 -10.42 2.04
CA PHE A 21 -13.32 -11.53 2.84
C PHE A 21 -13.37 -11.22 4.34
N LEU A 22 -12.90 -10.03 4.74
CA LEU A 22 -12.84 -9.63 6.14
C LEU A 22 -14.24 -9.49 6.75
N LYS A 23 -15.17 -8.91 6.03
CA LYS A 23 -16.55 -8.71 6.50
C LYS A 23 -17.37 -10.00 6.48
N GLY A 24 -17.02 -10.94 5.61
CA GLY A 24 -17.69 -12.23 5.51
C GLY A 24 -17.03 -13.31 6.35
N GLU A 25 -16.10 -14.01 5.72
CA GLU A 25 -15.46 -15.19 6.32
C GLU A 25 -14.69 -14.91 7.60
N LYS A 26 -13.90 -13.84 7.62
CA LYS A 26 -13.05 -13.54 8.78
C LYS A 26 -13.87 -13.15 10.01
N ARG A 27 -14.92 -12.35 9.83
CA ARG A 27 -15.83 -12.00 10.94
C ARG A 27 -16.50 -13.23 11.52
N LYS A 28 -16.93 -14.16 10.66
CA LYS A 28 -17.55 -15.42 11.11
C LYS A 28 -16.58 -16.27 11.90
N GLU A 29 -15.36 -16.40 11.41
CA GLU A 29 -14.29 -17.17 12.07
C GLU A 29 -14.03 -16.62 13.48
N ILE A 30 -13.89 -15.31 13.61
CA ILE A 30 -13.62 -14.68 14.90
C ILE A 30 -14.83 -14.75 15.82
N ALA A 31 -16.06 -14.56 15.29
CA ALA A 31 -17.28 -14.73 16.08
C ALA A 31 -17.38 -16.14 16.66
N GLU A 32 -17.03 -17.15 15.89
CA GLU A 32 -17.01 -18.53 16.38
C GLU A 32 -15.93 -18.76 17.45
N LYS A 33 -14.77 -18.15 17.30
CA LYS A 33 -13.72 -18.20 18.32
C LYS A 33 -14.18 -17.57 19.62
N ILE A 34 -14.88 -16.45 19.57
CA ILE A 34 -15.45 -15.79 20.75
C ILE A 34 -16.49 -16.69 21.41
N LYS A 35 -17.38 -17.27 20.62
CA LYS A 35 -18.42 -18.18 21.11
C LYS A 35 -17.82 -19.38 21.83
N VAL A 36 -16.81 -20.02 21.22
CA VAL A 36 -16.11 -21.17 21.81
C VAL A 36 -15.40 -20.75 23.10
N ALA A 37 -14.70 -19.62 23.09
CA ALA A 37 -14.01 -19.11 24.28
C ALA A 37 -14.96 -18.85 25.43
N ARG A 38 -16.15 -18.30 25.15
CA ARG A 38 -17.17 -18.05 26.17
C ARG A 38 -17.70 -19.33 26.79
N SER A 39 -17.69 -20.43 26.05
CA SER A 39 -18.13 -21.74 26.54
C SER A 39 -17.24 -22.33 27.62
N PHE A 40 -16.00 -21.83 27.78
CA PHE A 40 -15.05 -22.31 28.79
C PHE A 40 -15.31 -21.70 30.18
N GLY A 41 -16.26 -20.80 30.33
CA GLY A 41 -16.71 -20.29 31.62
C GLY A 41 -16.22 -18.89 31.96
N ASP A 42 -15.47 -18.71 33.04
CA ASP A 42 -15.12 -17.39 33.57
C ASP A 42 -14.34 -16.53 32.58
N LEU A 43 -14.98 -15.44 32.14
CA LEU A 43 -14.43 -14.52 31.16
C LEU A 43 -13.34 -13.61 31.72
N SER A 44 -13.28 -13.43 33.04
CA SER A 44 -12.28 -12.57 33.68
C SER A 44 -10.88 -13.20 33.67
N GLU A 45 -10.77 -14.50 33.57
CA GLU A 45 -9.48 -15.22 33.54
C GLU A 45 -9.31 -16.06 32.27
N ASN A 46 -10.13 -15.81 31.26
CA ASN A 46 -10.13 -16.60 30.03
C ASN A 46 -9.25 -15.92 28.97
N SER A 47 -8.00 -16.39 28.86
CA SER A 47 -7.04 -15.83 27.90
C SER A 47 -7.47 -16.06 26.45
N GLU A 48 -8.18 -17.14 26.16
CA GLU A 48 -8.68 -17.42 24.80
C GLU A 48 -9.76 -16.42 24.40
N TYR A 49 -10.60 -16.00 25.34
CA TYR A 49 -11.60 -14.97 25.13
C TYR A 49 -10.91 -13.62 24.87
N ASP A 50 -9.90 -13.26 25.66
CA ASP A 50 -9.16 -12.02 25.50
C ASP A 50 -8.44 -11.98 24.15
N ASP A 51 -7.82 -13.08 23.75
CA ASP A 51 -7.14 -13.19 22.43
C ASP A 51 -8.13 -13.02 21.30
N ALA A 52 -9.30 -13.66 21.38
CA ALA A 52 -10.34 -13.56 20.35
C ALA A 52 -10.90 -12.14 20.26
N LYS A 53 -11.07 -11.46 21.39
CA LYS A 53 -11.53 -10.06 21.41
C LYS A 53 -10.45 -9.14 20.82
N ASN A 54 -9.17 -9.41 21.06
CA ASN A 54 -8.08 -8.65 20.45
C ASN A 54 -8.05 -8.86 18.93
N GLU A 55 -8.23 -10.08 18.46
CA GLU A 55 -8.33 -10.37 17.02
C GLU A 55 -9.51 -9.60 16.40
N GLN A 56 -10.64 -9.54 17.10
CA GLN A 56 -11.81 -8.81 16.64
C GLN A 56 -11.50 -7.32 16.48
N ALA A 57 -10.83 -6.73 17.48
CA ALA A 57 -10.45 -5.32 17.44
C ALA A 57 -9.52 -5.02 16.25
N ILE A 58 -8.54 -5.88 16.00
CA ILE A 58 -7.61 -5.73 14.87
C ILE A 58 -8.36 -5.84 13.56
N LEU A 59 -9.26 -6.82 13.44
CA LEU A 59 -10.10 -7.02 12.25
C LEU A 59 -10.96 -5.78 11.97
N GLU A 60 -11.66 -5.27 12.98
CA GLU A 60 -12.55 -4.13 12.78
C GLU A 60 -11.79 -2.85 12.45
N ALA A 61 -10.59 -2.68 13.03
CA ALA A 61 -9.72 -1.56 12.66
C ALA A 61 -9.27 -1.66 11.20
N ARG A 62 -8.92 -2.86 10.73
CA ARG A 62 -8.52 -3.06 9.32
C ARG A 62 -9.70 -2.79 8.37
N ILE A 63 -10.89 -3.27 8.71
CA ILE A 63 -12.11 -3.02 7.93
C ILE A 63 -12.37 -1.51 7.82
N ALA A 64 -12.29 -0.79 8.95
CA ALA A 64 -12.50 0.65 8.96
C ALA A 64 -11.48 1.38 8.09
N THR A 65 -10.22 0.96 8.12
CA THR A 65 -9.16 1.54 7.30
C THR A 65 -9.45 1.34 5.81
N ILE A 66 -9.81 0.12 5.41
CA ILE A 66 -10.13 -0.18 4.00
C ILE A 66 -11.36 0.60 3.54
N GLU A 67 -12.40 0.66 4.37
CA GLU A 67 -13.61 1.41 4.01
C GLU A 67 -13.33 2.90 3.84
N ALA A 68 -12.48 3.48 4.71
CA ALA A 68 -12.07 4.86 4.59
C ALA A 68 -11.24 5.09 3.31
N ASP A 69 -10.32 4.19 3.02
CA ASP A 69 -9.48 4.27 1.81
C ASP A 69 -10.34 4.18 0.54
N LEU A 70 -11.31 3.27 0.50
CA LEU A 70 -12.22 3.13 -0.64
C LEU A 70 -13.11 4.37 -0.82
N LYS A 71 -13.55 4.96 0.28
CA LYS A 71 -14.36 6.19 0.26
C LYS A 71 -13.58 7.35 -0.33
N ASN A 72 -12.28 7.43 -0.06
CA ASN A 72 -11.41 8.51 -0.49
C ASN A 72 -10.57 8.14 -1.73
N ALA A 73 -10.86 7.01 -2.37
CA ALA A 73 -10.09 6.51 -3.48
C ALA A 73 -10.27 7.37 -4.74
N VAL A 74 -9.14 7.66 -5.39
CA VAL A 74 -9.09 8.29 -6.70
C VAL A 74 -8.47 7.25 -7.63
N ILE A 75 -9.24 6.85 -8.64
CA ILE A 75 -8.80 5.82 -9.58
C ILE A 75 -7.92 6.45 -10.64
N ILE A 76 -6.76 5.87 -10.85
CA ILE A 76 -5.84 6.30 -11.88
C ILE A 76 -6.21 5.54 -13.16
N ASP A 77 -6.56 6.30 -14.19
CA ASP A 77 -6.85 5.73 -15.49
C ASP A 77 -5.53 5.46 -16.21
N GLU A 78 -5.20 4.19 -16.37
CA GLU A 78 -3.97 3.78 -17.05
C GLU A 78 -3.90 4.27 -18.51
N SER A 79 -5.04 4.53 -19.14
CA SER A 79 -5.06 5.06 -20.49
C SER A 79 -4.61 6.53 -20.57
N GLU A 80 -4.73 7.26 -19.45
CA GLU A 80 -4.31 8.66 -19.36
C GLU A 80 -2.86 8.80 -18.92
N ILE A 81 -2.21 7.68 -18.59
CA ILE A 81 -0.81 7.68 -18.19
C ILE A 81 0.06 7.98 -19.41
N ASN A 82 0.69 9.17 -19.41
CA ASN A 82 1.67 9.46 -20.43
C ASN A 82 3.06 9.11 -19.86
N ASN A 83 3.98 8.73 -20.75
CA ASN A 83 5.33 8.33 -20.39
C ASN A 83 6.32 9.50 -20.37
N GLU A 84 5.83 10.74 -20.45
CA GLU A 84 6.69 11.93 -20.43
C GLU A 84 7.17 12.27 -19.03
N HIS A 85 6.29 12.10 -18.05
CA HIS A 85 6.59 12.42 -16.65
C HIS A 85 6.28 11.23 -15.76
N VAL A 86 7.03 11.13 -14.66
CA VAL A 86 6.76 10.12 -13.63
C VAL A 86 5.50 10.50 -12.86
N HIS A 87 4.58 9.58 -12.73
CA HIS A 87 3.37 9.73 -11.91
C HIS A 87 2.98 8.38 -11.32
N VAL A 88 1.95 8.37 -10.47
CA VAL A 88 1.47 7.12 -9.88
C VAL A 88 0.99 6.20 -11.00
N GLY A 89 1.43 4.94 -10.99
CA GLY A 89 1.19 3.97 -12.05
C GLY A 89 2.35 3.81 -13.02
N SER A 90 3.31 4.75 -13.02
CA SER A 90 4.50 4.65 -13.89
C SER A 90 5.46 3.58 -13.42
N SER A 91 6.05 2.87 -14.39
CA SER A 91 7.21 2.02 -14.13
C SER A 91 8.45 2.80 -14.55
N VAL A 92 9.44 2.87 -13.69
CA VAL A 92 10.66 3.64 -13.94
C VAL A 92 11.88 2.74 -13.77
N ARG A 93 12.86 2.95 -14.66
CA ARG A 93 14.15 2.30 -14.53
C ARG A 93 15.15 3.38 -14.14
N LEU A 94 15.82 3.16 -13.01
CA LEU A 94 16.72 4.13 -12.39
C LEU A 94 18.13 3.61 -12.31
N GLU A 95 19.09 4.50 -12.52
CA GLU A 95 20.51 4.22 -12.27
C GLU A 95 20.95 5.01 -11.04
N ASN A 96 21.46 4.31 -10.03
CA ASN A 96 22.11 4.95 -8.88
C ASN A 96 23.48 5.45 -9.34
N LEU A 97 23.64 6.77 -9.41
CA LEU A 97 24.87 7.37 -9.95
C LEU A 97 26.09 7.13 -9.09
N LYS A 98 25.93 6.81 -7.81
CA LYS A 98 27.04 6.51 -6.91
C LYS A 98 27.55 5.09 -7.08
N SER A 99 26.64 4.12 -7.17
CA SER A 99 26.98 2.70 -7.24
C SER A 99 26.96 2.13 -8.66
N GLY A 100 26.30 2.82 -9.60
CA GLY A 100 26.11 2.32 -10.95
C GLY A 100 25.02 1.24 -11.06
N THR A 101 24.34 0.94 -9.97
CA THR A 101 23.29 -0.08 -9.94
C THR A 101 22.03 0.40 -10.65
N ILE A 102 21.47 -0.47 -11.49
CA ILE A 102 20.21 -0.19 -12.20
C ILE A 102 19.10 -1.02 -11.57
N ALA A 103 17.99 -0.38 -11.25
CA ALA A 103 16.84 -1.05 -10.68
C ALA A 103 15.57 -0.51 -11.31
N SER A 104 14.53 -1.35 -11.35
CA SER A 104 13.22 -0.98 -11.87
C SER A 104 12.21 -0.91 -10.73
N TYR A 105 11.41 0.14 -10.72
CA TYR A 105 10.37 0.36 -9.71
C TYR A 105 9.07 0.76 -10.38
N ARG A 106 7.96 0.38 -9.76
CA ARG A 106 6.64 0.88 -10.13
C ARG A 106 6.13 1.76 -9.00
N ILE A 107 5.67 2.95 -9.32
CA ILE A 107 5.12 3.88 -8.32
C ILE A 107 3.64 3.59 -8.18
N VAL A 108 3.23 3.24 -6.96
CA VAL A 108 1.84 2.84 -6.65
C VAL A 108 1.34 3.61 -5.44
N GLY A 109 0.04 3.52 -5.15
CA GLY A 109 -0.51 4.06 -3.92
C GLY A 109 0.00 3.29 -2.71
N SER A 110 -0.06 3.90 -1.52
CA SER A 110 0.47 3.32 -0.29
C SER A 110 -0.07 1.93 0.02
N ASN A 111 -1.33 1.66 -0.34
CA ASN A 111 -1.96 0.37 -0.09
C ASN A 111 -1.47 -0.76 -1.00
N GLU A 112 -0.86 -0.40 -2.12
CA GLU A 112 -0.34 -1.37 -3.09
C GLU A 112 1.17 -1.55 -2.97
N ALA A 113 1.84 -0.75 -2.13
CA ALA A 113 3.29 -0.75 -2.03
C ALA A 113 3.83 -2.10 -1.53
N ASN A 114 4.83 -2.60 -2.23
CA ASN A 114 5.54 -3.82 -1.85
C ASN A 114 6.97 -3.71 -2.38
N PRO A 115 7.91 -3.19 -1.57
CA PRO A 115 9.30 -3.03 -1.99
C PRO A 115 9.97 -4.31 -2.49
N MET A 116 9.54 -5.46 -1.97
CA MET A 116 10.08 -6.76 -2.40
C MET A 116 9.75 -7.08 -3.86
N GLU A 117 8.63 -6.53 -4.37
CA GLU A 117 8.21 -6.68 -5.76
C GLU A 117 8.57 -5.46 -6.62
N GLY A 118 9.33 -4.51 -6.07
CA GLY A 118 9.67 -3.29 -6.77
C GLY A 118 8.55 -2.27 -6.85
N LYS A 119 7.52 -2.41 -6.04
CA LYS A 119 6.39 -1.47 -5.96
C LYS A 119 6.63 -0.50 -4.81
N ILE A 120 6.90 0.76 -5.13
CA ILE A 120 7.16 1.78 -4.11
C ILE A 120 5.99 2.76 -4.03
N SER A 121 5.73 3.22 -2.80
CA SER A 121 4.66 4.17 -2.55
C SER A 121 4.98 5.56 -3.11
N ASP A 122 3.96 6.24 -3.63
CA ASP A 122 4.05 7.65 -4.00
C ASP A 122 4.37 8.55 -2.79
N GLU A 123 4.18 8.05 -1.58
CA GLU A 123 4.51 8.74 -0.34
C GLU A 123 5.90 8.40 0.19
N SER A 124 6.56 7.37 -0.36
CA SER A 124 7.92 7.02 0.02
C SER A 124 8.90 8.09 -0.44
N PRO A 125 10.09 8.23 0.22
CA PRO A 125 11.09 9.23 -0.21
C PRO A 125 11.46 9.11 -1.68
N ILE A 126 11.69 7.90 -2.17
CA ILE A 126 12.07 7.69 -3.58
C ILE A 126 10.88 7.96 -4.50
N GLY A 127 9.71 7.41 -4.22
CA GLY A 127 8.52 7.61 -5.03
C GLY A 127 8.12 9.08 -5.12
N LYS A 128 8.06 9.74 -3.97
CA LYS A 128 7.72 11.16 -3.90
C LYS A 128 8.74 12.03 -4.63
N GLY A 129 10.02 11.70 -4.50
CA GLY A 129 11.11 12.45 -5.13
C GLY A 129 11.14 12.33 -6.65
N LEU A 130 10.61 11.23 -7.20
CA LEU A 130 10.60 11.00 -8.65
C LEU A 130 9.41 11.62 -9.36
N LEU A 131 8.33 11.89 -8.66
CA LEU A 131 7.09 12.40 -9.27
C LEU A 131 7.32 13.71 -10.03
N GLY A 132 6.84 13.76 -11.27
CA GLY A 132 6.93 14.97 -12.12
C GLY A 132 8.20 15.09 -12.93
N PHE A 133 9.19 14.24 -12.72
CA PHE A 133 10.43 14.25 -13.49
C PHE A 133 10.31 13.50 -14.80
N LYS A 134 11.23 13.75 -15.72
CA LYS A 134 11.21 13.20 -17.08
C LYS A 134 12.33 12.16 -17.26
N GLN A 135 12.19 11.36 -18.30
CA GLN A 135 13.27 10.46 -18.73
C GLN A 135 14.53 11.28 -19.04
N GLY A 136 15.67 10.81 -18.54
CA GLY A 136 16.95 11.50 -18.68
C GLY A 136 17.27 12.45 -17.55
N ASP A 137 16.30 12.81 -16.70
CA ASP A 137 16.55 13.68 -15.56
C ASP A 137 17.36 12.99 -14.48
N VAL A 138 18.18 13.78 -13.79
CA VAL A 138 18.91 13.35 -12.60
C VAL A 138 18.18 13.92 -11.38
N VAL A 139 17.79 13.06 -10.46
CA VAL A 139 17.01 13.44 -9.29
C VAL A 139 17.81 13.15 -8.02
N GLU A 140 17.92 14.15 -7.15
CA GLU A 140 18.52 13.98 -5.83
C GLU A 140 17.41 13.73 -4.81
N ILE A 141 17.52 12.64 -4.08
CA ILE A 141 16.52 12.23 -3.09
C ILE A 141 17.18 12.11 -1.73
N GLU A 142 16.63 12.79 -0.75
CA GLU A 142 17.08 12.68 0.64
C GLU A 142 16.44 11.45 1.28
N ILE A 143 17.29 10.59 1.81
CA ILE A 143 16.88 9.42 2.58
C ILE A 143 17.51 9.48 3.97
N THR A 144 17.14 8.57 4.86
CA THR A 144 17.59 8.57 6.26
C THR A 144 19.13 8.62 6.40
N VAL A 145 19.85 8.00 5.49
CA VAL A 145 21.30 7.88 5.55
C VAL A 145 22.05 8.91 4.67
N GLY A 146 21.33 9.87 4.08
CA GLY A 146 21.93 10.92 3.26
C GLY A 146 21.18 11.17 1.97
N THR A 147 21.87 11.74 0.98
CA THR A 147 21.31 12.04 -0.33
C THR A 147 21.75 11.02 -1.36
N VAL A 148 20.82 10.52 -2.16
CA VAL A 148 21.08 9.59 -3.25
C VAL A 148 20.66 10.23 -4.56
N SER A 149 21.52 10.12 -5.59
CA SER A 149 21.20 10.64 -6.92
C SER A 149 20.85 9.51 -7.87
N PHE A 150 19.74 9.65 -8.55
CA PHE A 150 19.25 8.68 -9.55
C PHE A 150 19.07 9.37 -10.90
N LYS A 151 19.45 8.64 -11.96
CA LYS A 151 19.12 9.04 -13.31
C LYS A 151 17.95 8.21 -13.80
N ILE A 152 16.94 8.88 -14.33
CA ILE A 152 15.76 8.19 -14.89
C ILE A 152 16.12 7.72 -16.30
N LEU A 153 16.28 6.40 -16.45
CA LEU A 153 16.69 5.81 -17.74
C LEU A 153 15.50 5.59 -18.67
N GLU A 154 14.36 5.19 -18.10
CA GLU A 154 13.16 4.88 -18.87
C GLU A 154 11.93 5.04 -18.02
N ILE A 155 10.86 5.56 -18.62
CA ILE A 155 9.53 5.64 -18.00
C ILE A 155 8.58 4.84 -18.89
N SER A 156 7.83 3.89 -18.28
CA SER A 156 6.85 3.07 -18.99
C SER A 156 5.60 2.88 -18.15
N LYS A 157 4.61 2.20 -18.69
CA LYS A 157 3.41 1.84 -17.91
C LYS A 157 3.67 0.64 -17.03
#